data_6f19c0bb437da540c27703b5489407a0
#
_entry.id   6f19c0bb437da540c27703b5489407a0
#
_cell.length_a   1.000
_cell.length_b   1.000
_cell.length_c   1.000
_cell.angle_alpha   90.00
_cell.angle_beta   90.00
_cell.angle_gamma   90.00
#
_symmetry.space_group_name_H-M   'P 1'
#
loop_
_entity.id
_entity.type
_entity.pdbx_description
1 polymer ?
#
loop_
_entity_poly.entity_id
_entity_poly.type
_entity_poly.pdbx_seq_one_letter_code
_entity_poly.pdbx_strand_id
1 'polypeptide(L)'
;MSSRIKPHKVFELYQDDRGRRLYTKSITPGKIFFAEKILREKKEEYREIDPTHSKLAAAVVKGATNIGIRKGDVVLYLGASHGYTISFVSDIVGKEGLIFGIDPAPRVMRDLVFLSQERTNVVPILADANHPEQYDHRICGVDIVYQDIAQRNQAEIFIENCNLFLKAGGYGLLSVKARSIDVKKKSKQIFEEVRKKIEAKFTVIDYRILEPFEKDHCMIIVKK
;
A
#
# COMPACT_ATOMS: atom_id res chain seq x y z
N MET A 1 19.64 -2.24 25.75
CA MET A 1 19.21 -0.83 25.55
C MET A 1 17.87 -0.86 24.83
N SER A 2 16.81 -0.35 25.46
CA SER A 2 15.49 -0.26 24.81
C SER A 2 15.59 0.72 23.64
N SER A 3 15.23 0.28 22.44
CA SER A 3 15.18 1.14 21.26
C SER A 3 14.04 2.13 21.45
N ARG A 4 14.34 3.41 21.38
CA ARG A 4 13.35 4.47 21.55
C ARG A 4 12.65 4.73 20.23
N ILE A 5 11.32 4.78 20.24
CA ILE A 5 10.51 5.08 19.06
C ILE A 5 10.32 6.58 18.92
N LYS A 6 10.46 7.09 17.70
CA LYS A 6 10.19 8.50 17.36
C LYS A 6 9.36 8.58 16.08
N PRO A 7 8.57 9.64 15.88
CA PRO A 7 7.87 9.86 14.62
C PRO A 7 8.85 9.88 13.44
N HIS A 8 8.44 9.27 12.33
CA HIS A 8 9.13 9.39 11.06
C HIS A 8 8.67 10.67 10.34
N LYS A 9 9.45 11.15 9.37
CA LYS A 9 9.05 12.30 8.52
C LYS A 9 7.82 12.05 7.64
N VAL A 10 7.56 10.78 7.31
CA VAL A 10 6.31 10.35 6.67
C VAL A 10 5.26 10.20 7.75
N PHE A 11 4.10 10.81 7.53
CA PHE A 11 3.01 10.89 8.47
C PHE A 11 2.50 9.49 8.89
N GLU A 12 2.13 9.33 10.17
CA GLU A 12 1.65 8.08 10.81
C GLU A 12 2.64 6.91 10.76
N LEU A 13 3.89 7.16 10.35
CA LEU A 13 4.96 6.20 10.49
C LEU A 13 5.92 6.59 11.61
N TYR A 14 6.57 5.59 12.16
CA TYR A 14 7.53 5.72 13.25
C TYR A 14 8.84 5.01 12.88
N GLN A 15 9.91 5.36 13.56
CA GLN A 15 11.22 4.74 13.38
C GLN A 15 11.92 4.56 14.71
N ASP A 16 12.90 3.64 14.77
CA ASP A 16 13.79 3.54 15.91
C ASP A 16 14.72 4.76 15.99
N ASP A 17 15.39 4.93 17.11
CA ASP A 17 16.34 6.02 17.35
C ASP A 17 17.47 6.10 16.31
N ARG A 18 17.85 4.95 15.74
CA ARG A 18 18.86 4.82 14.69
C ARG A 18 18.33 5.07 13.27
N GLY A 19 16.99 5.19 13.12
CA GLY A 19 16.34 5.39 11.81
C GLY A 19 16.48 4.22 10.85
N ARG A 20 16.69 2.99 11.37
CA ARG A 20 16.93 1.80 10.56
C ARG A 20 15.68 0.96 10.30
N ARG A 21 14.68 1.08 11.18
CA ARG A 21 13.45 0.28 11.14
C ARG A 21 12.25 1.19 11.10
N LEU A 22 11.25 0.77 10.34
CA LEU A 22 9.96 1.44 10.26
C LEU A 22 8.92 0.70 11.08
N TYR A 23 7.99 1.48 11.65
CA TYR A 23 6.91 0.96 12.47
C TYR A 23 5.61 1.71 12.16
N THR A 24 4.50 1.02 12.39
CA THR A 24 3.18 1.63 12.57
C THR A 24 2.73 1.49 14.02
N LYS A 25 1.90 2.39 14.49
CA LYS A 25 1.26 2.26 15.81
C LYS A 25 0.07 1.33 15.69
N SER A 26 0.10 0.21 16.44
CA SER A 26 -0.95 -0.81 16.38
C SER A 26 -2.31 -0.27 16.81
N ILE A 27 -3.34 -0.47 15.98
CA ILE A 27 -4.74 -0.21 16.36
C ILE A 27 -5.39 -1.41 17.07
N THR A 28 -4.70 -2.57 17.09
CA THR A 28 -5.11 -3.82 17.75
C THR A 28 -3.98 -4.34 18.65
N PRO A 29 -3.65 -3.64 19.76
CA PRO A 29 -2.55 -4.03 20.64
C PRO A 29 -2.72 -5.47 21.15
N GLY A 30 -1.61 -6.21 21.22
CA GLY A 30 -1.59 -7.61 21.64
C GLY A 30 -1.83 -8.62 20.52
N LYS A 31 -2.16 -8.20 19.31
CA LYS A 31 -2.35 -9.08 18.15
C LYS A 31 -1.14 -9.04 17.22
N ILE A 32 -0.70 -10.23 16.77
CA ILE A 32 0.37 -10.43 15.78
C ILE A 32 -0.24 -11.19 14.61
N PHE A 33 -0.05 -10.69 13.37
CA PHE A 33 -0.71 -11.26 12.20
C PHE A 33 0.25 -11.99 11.25
N PHE A 34 1.48 -11.50 11.11
CA PHE A 34 2.45 -11.97 10.11
C PHE A 34 3.83 -12.25 10.72
N ALA A 35 3.88 -12.63 11.99
CA ALA A 35 5.11 -12.80 12.77
C ALA A 35 6.01 -11.54 12.81
N GLU A 36 5.43 -10.36 12.60
CA GLU A 36 6.11 -9.09 12.70
C GLU A 36 6.60 -8.82 14.12
N LYS A 37 7.70 -8.09 14.25
CA LYS A 37 8.23 -7.71 15.56
C LYS A 37 7.40 -6.60 16.17
N ILE A 38 7.11 -6.78 17.45
CA ILE A 38 6.37 -5.82 18.26
C ILE A 38 7.34 -5.11 19.20
N LEU A 39 7.22 -3.79 19.26
CA LEU A 39 7.93 -2.98 20.24
C LEU A 39 6.89 -2.24 21.09
N ARG A 40 7.04 -2.33 22.42
CA ARG A 40 6.17 -1.62 23.37
C ARG A 40 6.95 -0.50 24.01
N GLU A 41 6.41 0.70 23.91
CA GLU A 41 6.96 1.88 24.57
C GLU A 41 5.84 2.65 25.29
N LYS A 42 6.01 2.86 26.59
CA LYS A 42 4.96 3.44 27.46
C LYS A 42 3.68 2.58 27.43
N LYS A 43 2.57 3.15 26.96
CA LYS A 43 1.27 2.47 26.80
C LYS A 43 0.96 2.09 25.35
N GLU A 44 1.90 2.31 24.43
CA GLU A 44 1.70 2.16 23.01
C GLU A 44 2.43 0.91 22.49
N GLU A 45 1.85 0.30 21.47
CA GLU A 45 2.42 -0.84 20.77
C GLU A 45 2.70 -0.46 19.32
N TYR A 46 3.91 -0.78 18.86
CA TYR A 46 4.39 -0.50 17.52
C TYR A 46 4.74 -1.79 16.81
N ARG A 47 4.29 -1.93 15.56
CA ARG A 47 4.51 -3.08 14.69
C ARG A 47 5.59 -2.74 13.68
N GLU A 48 6.68 -3.53 13.62
CA GLU A 48 7.75 -3.36 12.63
C GLU A 48 7.23 -3.76 11.25
N ILE A 49 7.37 -2.87 10.27
CA ILE A 49 7.05 -3.15 8.87
C ILE A 49 8.33 -3.40 8.10
N ASP A 50 8.46 -4.61 7.53
CA ASP A 50 9.66 -5.03 6.81
C ASP A 50 9.60 -4.55 5.34
N PRO A 51 10.59 -3.76 4.87
CA PRO A 51 10.64 -3.29 3.49
C PRO A 51 10.88 -4.42 2.46
N THR A 52 11.30 -5.61 2.88
CA THR A 52 11.43 -6.78 2.00
C THR A 52 10.10 -7.52 1.78
N HIS A 53 9.06 -7.15 2.53
CA HIS A 53 7.72 -7.71 2.43
C HIS A 53 6.64 -6.66 2.12
N SER A 54 7.01 -5.38 2.11
CA SER A 54 6.09 -4.28 1.82
C SER A 54 6.72 -3.25 0.90
N LYS A 55 6.17 -3.13 -0.30
CA LYS A 55 6.60 -2.13 -1.28
C LYS A 55 6.38 -0.70 -0.79
N LEU A 56 5.36 -0.48 0.06
CA LEU A 56 5.16 0.80 0.74
C LEU A 56 6.33 1.14 1.66
N ALA A 57 6.73 0.19 2.52
CA ALA A 57 7.88 0.38 3.40
C ALA A 57 9.18 0.54 2.60
N ALA A 58 9.37 -0.26 1.55
CA ALA A 58 10.52 -0.14 0.65
C ALA A 58 10.59 1.26 0.03
N ALA A 59 9.47 1.82 -0.45
CA ALA A 59 9.41 3.17 -1.01
C ALA A 59 9.79 4.24 0.03
N VAL A 60 9.29 4.12 1.26
CA VAL A 60 9.62 5.04 2.36
C VAL A 60 11.10 4.98 2.71
N VAL A 61 11.67 3.78 2.86
CA VAL A 61 13.12 3.59 3.13
C VAL A 61 13.96 4.11 1.96
N LYS A 62 13.48 4.00 0.72
CA LYS A 62 14.11 4.59 -0.48
C LYS A 62 13.92 6.10 -0.59
N GLY A 63 13.32 6.72 0.40
CA GLY A 63 13.24 8.17 0.53
C GLY A 63 11.93 8.80 0.01
N ALA A 64 10.87 8.03 -0.20
CA ALA A 64 9.56 8.62 -0.41
C ALA A 64 9.14 9.40 0.85
N THR A 65 8.82 10.69 0.68
CA THR A 65 8.51 11.59 1.81
C THR A 65 7.03 11.87 1.95
N ASN A 66 6.25 11.62 0.91
CA ASN A 66 4.81 11.82 0.91
C ASN A 66 4.13 10.63 0.25
N ILE A 67 3.50 9.77 1.05
CA ILE A 67 2.70 8.64 0.57
C ILE A 67 1.22 9.00 0.44
N GLY A 68 0.81 10.20 0.81
CA GLY A 68 -0.57 10.69 0.74
C GLY A 68 -1.51 10.12 1.80
N ILE A 69 -1.24 8.94 2.36
CA ILE A 69 -2.13 8.26 3.30
C ILE A 69 -2.16 9.00 4.65
N ARG A 70 -3.37 9.25 5.18
CA ARG A 70 -3.63 9.95 6.43
C ARG A 70 -4.60 9.18 7.31
N LYS A 71 -4.61 9.53 8.58
CA LYS A 71 -5.61 9.03 9.52
C LYS A 71 -7.02 9.44 9.06
N GLY A 72 -7.94 8.48 9.09
CA GLY A 72 -9.33 8.67 8.64
C GLY A 72 -9.56 8.47 7.14
N ASP A 73 -8.51 8.26 6.34
CA ASP A 73 -8.65 8.06 4.89
C ASP A 73 -9.42 6.78 4.56
N VAL A 74 -10.15 6.85 3.45
CA VAL A 74 -10.75 5.70 2.76
C VAL A 74 -9.81 5.26 1.64
N VAL A 75 -9.39 3.99 1.67
CA VAL A 75 -8.41 3.41 0.76
C VAL A 75 -9.05 2.33 -0.09
N LEU A 76 -8.85 2.37 -1.40
CA LEU A 76 -9.07 1.25 -2.32
C LEU A 76 -7.71 0.57 -2.55
N TYR A 77 -7.57 -0.67 -2.09
CA TYR A 77 -6.35 -1.45 -2.21
C TYR A 77 -6.53 -2.58 -3.23
N LEU A 78 -5.88 -2.47 -4.38
CA LEU A 78 -5.94 -3.42 -5.48
C LEU A 78 -4.75 -4.40 -5.40
N GLY A 79 -5.03 -5.69 -5.34
CA GLY A 79 -4.04 -6.74 -5.10
C GLY A 79 -3.79 -6.93 -3.60
N ALA A 80 -4.86 -7.16 -2.84
CA ALA A 80 -4.83 -7.26 -1.38
C ALA A 80 -4.01 -8.43 -0.84
N SER A 81 -3.93 -9.53 -1.61
CA SER A 81 -3.22 -10.75 -1.24
C SER A 81 -3.63 -11.23 0.16
N HIS A 82 -2.70 -11.78 0.94
CA HIS A 82 -2.93 -12.22 2.33
C HIS A 82 -3.12 -11.07 3.34
N GLY A 83 -3.00 -9.79 2.91
CA GLY A 83 -3.23 -8.63 3.76
C GLY A 83 -2.01 -8.10 4.52
N TYR A 84 -0.77 -8.53 4.19
CA TYR A 84 0.43 -8.06 4.89
C TYR A 84 0.51 -6.53 4.90
N THR A 85 0.67 -5.88 3.74
CA THR A 85 0.76 -4.41 3.65
C THR A 85 -0.52 -3.74 4.12
N ILE A 86 -1.71 -4.31 3.80
CA ILE A 86 -3.01 -3.79 4.25
C ILE A 86 -3.07 -3.67 5.77
N SER A 87 -2.53 -4.63 6.52
CA SER A 87 -2.55 -4.59 7.99
C SER A 87 -1.81 -3.38 8.56
N PHE A 88 -0.77 -2.92 7.90
CA PHE A 88 -0.02 -1.71 8.28
C PHE A 88 -0.70 -0.42 7.77
N VAL A 89 -1.28 -0.45 6.56
CA VAL A 89 -2.12 0.66 6.07
C VAL A 89 -3.31 0.86 7.01
N SER A 90 -3.91 -0.22 7.51
CA SER A 90 -4.98 -0.20 8.52
C SER A 90 -4.56 0.51 9.81
N ASP A 91 -3.31 0.32 10.26
CA ASP A 91 -2.76 1.09 11.39
C ASP A 91 -2.63 2.59 11.05
N ILE A 92 -2.17 2.92 9.82
CA ILE A 92 -1.96 4.30 9.37
C ILE A 92 -3.29 5.07 9.30
N VAL A 93 -4.30 4.48 8.65
CA VAL A 93 -5.61 5.14 8.53
C VAL A 93 -6.39 5.15 9.85
N GLY A 94 -6.03 4.26 10.78
CA GLY A 94 -6.65 4.19 12.11
C GLY A 94 -8.07 3.61 12.08
N LYS A 95 -8.72 3.57 13.25
CA LYS A 95 -10.07 2.97 13.42
C LYS A 95 -11.17 3.72 12.68
N GLU A 96 -10.95 4.99 12.36
CA GLU A 96 -11.89 5.88 11.67
C GLU A 96 -11.74 5.83 10.15
N GLY A 97 -10.63 5.27 9.65
CA GLY A 97 -10.41 5.04 8.23
C GLY A 97 -11.06 3.73 7.76
N LEU A 98 -11.04 3.50 6.45
CA LEU A 98 -11.61 2.31 5.84
C LEU A 98 -10.74 1.83 4.68
N ILE A 99 -10.58 0.51 4.51
CA ILE A 99 -9.83 -0.08 3.41
C ILE A 99 -10.69 -1.11 2.71
N PHE A 100 -10.98 -0.89 1.43
CA PHE A 100 -11.53 -1.90 0.55
C PHE A 100 -10.38 -2.69 -0.08
N GLY A 101 -10.23 -3.95 0.28
CA GLY A 101 -9.17 -4.84 -0.23
C GLY A 101 -9.69 -5.75 -1.35
N ILE A 102 -9.26 -5.51 -2.59
CA ILE A 102 -9.66 -6.29 -3.78
C ILE A 102 -8.60 -7.33 -4.11
N ASP A 103 -9.01 -8.58 -4.30
CA ASP A 103 -8.17 -9.64 -4.86
C ASP A 103 -9.07 -10.69 -5.54
N PRO A 104 -8.69 -11.22 -6.73
CA PRO A 104 -9.49 -12.23 -7.43
C PRO A 104 -9.25 -13.66 -6.91
N ALA A 105 -8.23 -13.90 -6.08
CA ALA A 105 -7.85 -15.22 -5.66
C ALA A 105 -8.55 -15.66 -4.35
N PRO A 106 -9.48 -16.64 -4.38
CA PRO A 106 -10.26 -17.04 -3.19
C PRO A 106 -9.38 -17.49 -2.03
N ARG A 107 -8.22 -18.12 -2.32
CA ARG A 107 -7.31 -18.64 -1.29
C ARG A 107 -6.74 -17.52 -0.41
N VAL A 108 -6.21 -16.46 -1.04
CA VAL A 108 -5.62 -15.33 -0.29
C VAL A 108 -6.71 -14.46 0.32
N MET A 109 -7.86 -14.34 -0.36
CA MET A 109 -9.02 -13.61 0.15
C MET A 109 -9.54 -14.19 1.46
N ARG A 110 -9.51 -15.51 1.64
CA ARG A 110 -9.84 -16.14 2.92
C ARG A 110 -8.98 -15.59 4.07
N ASP A 111 -7.68 -15.44 3.84
CA ASP A 111 -6.77 -14.94 4.86
C ASP A 111 -7.04 -13.46 5.17
N LEU A 112 -7.40 -12.68 4.15
CA LEU A 112 -7.82 -11.29 4.33
C LEU A 112 -9.15 -11.18 5.11
N VAL A 113 -10.08 -12.11 4.92
CA VAL A 113 -11.32 -12.21 5.72
C VAL A 113 -10.98 -12.48 7.19
N PHE A 114 -10.07 -13.39 7.49
CA PHE A 114 -9.63 -13.61 8.88
C PHE A 114 -8.96 -12.36 9.49
N LEU A 115 -8.15 -11.64 8.70
CA LEU A 115 -7.57 -10.38 9.14
C LEU A 115 -8.66 -9.34 9.47
N SER A 116 -9.72 -9.27 8.66
CA SER A 116 -10.80 -8.30 8.83
C SER A 116 -11.66 -8.54 10.07
N GLN A 117 -11.71 -9.76 10.60
CA GLN A 117 -12.39 -10.06 11.87
C GLN A 117 -11.72 -9.35 13.06
N GLU A 118 -10.41 -9.14 12.99
CA GLU A 118 -9.64 -8.45 14.03
C GLU A 118 -9.43 -6.95 13.69
N ARG A 119 -9.49 -6.59 12.41
CA ARG A 119 -9.30 -5.23 11.87
C ARG A 119 -10.55 -4.78 11.16
N THR A 120 -11.49 -4.25 11.94
CA THR A 120 -12.85 -3.88 11.49
C THR A 120 -12.88 -2.75 10.45
N ASN A 121 -11.75 -2.07 10.24
CA ASN A 121 -11.56 -1.07 9.19
C ASN A 121 -11.05 -1.65 7.85
N VAL A 122 -11.03 -2.99 7.70
CA VAL A 122 -10.67 -3.69 6.45
C VAL A 122 -11.89 -4.44 5.92
N VAL A 123 -12.26 -4.18 4.67
CA VAL A 123 -13.39 -4.81 3.97
C VAL A 123 -12.86 -5.63 2.80
N PRO A 124 -12.84 -6.97 2.91
CA PRO A 124 -12.44 -7.85 1.82
C PRO A 124 -13.49 -7.87 0.71
N ILE A 125 -13.05 -7.80 -0.55
CA ILE A 125 -13.91 -7.92 -1.73
C ILE A 125 -13.24 -8.87 -2.72
N LEU A 126 -13.87 -10.03 -2.95
CA LEU A 126 -13.44 -10.98 -3.97
C LEU A 126 -13.89 -10.45 -5.34
N ALA A 127 -12.97 -9.87 -6.10
CA ALA A 127 -13.21 -9.34 -7.43
C ALA A 127 -11.90 -9.15 -8.20
N ASP A 128 -11.98 -9.04 -9.52
CA ASP A 128 -10.83 -8.70 -10.37
C ASP A 128 -10.77 -7.18 -10.59
N ALA A 129 -9.63 -6.57 -10.29
CA ALA A 129 -9.41 -5.14 -10.46
C ALA A 129 -9.44 -4.69 -11.94
N ASN A 130 -9.36 -5.61 -12.92
CA ASN A 130 -9.63 -5.33 -14.33
C ASN A 130 -11.11 -5.02 -14.63
N HIS A 131 -12.00 -5.37 -13.71
CA HIS A 131 -13.44 -5.29 -13.87
C HIS A 131 -14.07 -4.47 -12.75
N PRO A 132 -13.81 -3.15 -12.67
CA PRO A 132 -14.31 -2.31 -11.59
C PRO A 132 -15.85 -2.27 -11.52
N GLU A 133 -16.55 -2.54 -12.61
CA GLU A 133 -18.01 -2.69 -12.66
C GLU A 133 -18.54 -3.81 -11.76
N GLN A 134 -17.71 -4.78 -11.38
CA GLN A 134 -18.09 -5.86 -10.47
C GLN A 134 -18.20 -5.41 -9.01
N TYR A 135 -17.60 -4.29 -8.65
CA TYR A 135 -17.55 -3.82 -7.28
C TYR A 135 -17.81 -2.30 -7.09
N ASP A 136 -18.08 -1.57 -8.16
CA ASP A 136 -18.35 -0.12 -8.10
C ASP A 136 -19.51 0.24 -7.15
N HIS A 137 -20.58 -0.58 -7.15
CA HIS A 137 -21.72 -0.43 -6.27
C HIS A 137 -21.42 -0.66 -4.78
N ARG A 138 -20.23 -1.16 -4.44
CA ARG A 138 -19.78 -1.47 -3.07
C ARG A 138 -18.77 -0.46 -2.55
N ILE A 139 -18.27 0.44 -3.39
CA ILE A 139 -17.17 1.36 -3.06
C ILE A 139 -17.66 2.80 -3.21
N CYS A 140 -17.47 3.59 -2.17
CA CYS A 140 -17.63 5.05 -2.25
C CYS A 140 -16.42 5.72 -2.88
N GLY A 141 -16.45 7.04 -3.09
CA GLY A 141 -15.26 7.80 -3.45
C GLY A 141 -14.18 7.65 -2.37
N VAL A 142 -12.93 7.37 -2.80
CA VAL A 142 -11.80 7.09 -1.91
C VAL A 142 -10.77 8.22 -1.93
N ASP A 143 -10.04 8.36 -0.83
CA ASP A 143 -8.95 9.34 -0.70
C ASP A 143 -7.65 8.80 -1.28
N ILE A 144 -7.49 7.47 -1.27
CA ILE A 144 -6.31 6.75 -1.73
C ILE A 144 -6.71 5.58 -2.63
N VAL A 145 -6.02 5.43 -3.77
CA VAL A 145 -5.96 4.17 -4.53
C VAL A 145 -4.54 3.61 -4.42
N TYR A 146 -4.40 2.44 -3.81
CA TYR A 146 -3.13 1.72 -3.73
C TYR A 146 -3.20 0.48 -4.60
N GLN A 147 -2.24 0.30 -5.53
CA GLN A 147 -2.19 -0.89 -6.39
C GLN A 147 -0.88 -1.64 -6.25
N ASP A 148 -0.97 -2.95 -6.00
CA ASP A 148 0.14 -3.91 -6.01
C ASP A 148 -0.28 -5.20 -6.74
N ILE A 149 -0.46 -5.10 -8.07
CA ILE A 149 -0.94 -6.17 -8.93
C ILE A 149 0.18 -6.60 -9.89
N ALA A 150 0.35 -7.91 -10.08
CA ALA A 150 1.36 -8.48 -10.96
C ALA A 150 0.77 -8.88 -12.34
N GLN A 151 0.18 -7.91 -13.06
CA GLN A 151 -0.41 -8.12 -14.39
C GLN A 151 0.30 -7.30 -15.47
N ARG A 152 0.08 -7.65 -16.75
CA ARG A 152 0.73 -6.94 -17.87
C ARG A 152 0.20 -5.49 -18.01
N ASN A 153 -1.08 -5.30 -17.81
CA ASN A 153 -1.81 -4.03 -17.96
C ASN A 153 -1.94 -3.24 -16.64
N GLN A 154 -0.92 -3.30 -15.78
CA GLN A 154 -0.93 -2.65 -14.45
C GLN A 154 -1.26 -1.15 -14.52
N ALA A 155 -0.74 -0.45 -15.54
CA ALA A 155 -0.97 0.98 -15.70
C ALA A 155 -2.43 1.29 -16.05
N GLU A 156 -3.01 0.51 -16.95
CA GLU A 156 -4.39 0.66 -17.40
C GLU A 156 -5.38 0.41 -16.24
N ILE A 157 -5.18 -0.68 -15.49
CA ILE A 157 -5.97 -1.00 -14.29
C ILE A 157 -5.93 0.16 -13.29
N PHE A 158 -4.73 0.67 -13.01
CA PHE A 158 -4.55 1.78 -12.08
C PHE A 158 -5.27 3.05 -12.53
N ILE A 159 -5.10 3.42 -13.79
CA ILE A 159 -5.74 4.61 -14.37
C ILE A 159 -7.26 4.52 -14.29
N GLU A 160 -7.83 3.37 -14.66
CA GLU A 160 -9.27 3.14 -14.65
C GLU A 160 -9.84 3.25 -13.24
N ASN A 161 -9.27 2.53 -12.27
CA ASN A 161 -9.70 2.59 -10.87
C ASN A 161 -9.52 3.99 -10.26
N CYS A 162 -8.44 4.70 -10.57
CA CYS A 162 -8.26 6.08 -10.11
C CYS A 162 -9.30 7.03 -10.73
N ASN A 163 -9.66 6.84 -11.99
CA ASN A 163 -10.68 7.67 -12.64
C ASN A 163 -12.05 7.48 -11.99
N LEU A 164 -12.43 6.24 -11.69
CA LEU A 164 -13.72 5.90 -11.13
C LEU A 164 -13.84 6.26 -9.65
N PHE A 165 -12.85 5.91 -8.84
CA PHE A 165 -13.00 5.94 -7.39
C PHE A 165 -12.22 7.05 -6.69
N LEU A 166 -11.06 7.48 -7.23
CA LEU A 166 -10.20 8.45 -6.54
C LEU A 166 -10.84 9.85 -6.58
N LYS A 167 -11.03 10.44 -5.42
CA LYS A 167 -11.51 11.83 -5.25
C LYS A 167 -10.53 12.83 -5.88
N ALA A 168 -11.02 14.00 -6.25
CA ALA A 168 -10.17 15.13 -6.63
C ALA A 168 -9.25 15.50 -5.45
N GLY A 169 -7.96 15.67 -5.73
CA GLY A 169 -6.93 15.92 -4.72
C GLY A 169 -6.44 14.67 -3.97
N GLY A 170 -7.05 13.50 -4.21
CA GLY A 170 -6.62 12.22 -3.66
C GLY A 170 -5.29 11.72 -4.23
N TYR A 171 -4.70 10.72 -3.57
CA TYR A 171 -3.41 10.17 -3.96
C TYR A 171 -3.53 8.74 -4.49
N GLY A 172 -2.76 8.44 -5.53
CA GLY A 172 -2.61 7.10 -6.07
C GLY A 172 -1.19 6.58 -5.82
N LEU A 173 -1.06 5.33 -5.37
CA LEU A 173 0.21 4.63 -5.19
C LEU A 173 0.22 3.40 -6.10
N LEU A 174 1.07 3.41 -7.12
CA LEU A 174 1.23 2.29 -8.06
C LEU A 174 2.56 1.59 -7.83
N SER A 175 2.51 0.35 -7.36
CA SER A 175 3.66 -0.55 -7.39
C SER A 175 3.74 -1.22 -8.76
N VAL A 176 4.82 -0.99 -9.48
CA VAL A 176 5.05 -1.57 -10.81
C VAL A 176 6.02 -2.74 -10.69
N LYS A 177 5.59 -3.93 -11.13
CA LYS A 177 6.42 -5.12 -11.28
C LYS A 177 6.82 -5.29 -12.75
N ALA A 178 8.05 -4.90 -13.11
CA ALA A 178 8.49 -4.90 -14.51
C ALA A 178 8.40 -6.27 -15.18
N ARG A 179 8.78 -7.34 -14.49
CA ARG A 179 8.78 -8.71 -15.04
C ARG A 179 7.40 -9.26 -15.37
N SER A 180 6.35 -8.69 -14.78
CA SER A 180 4.97 -9.05 -15.14
C SER A 180 4.50 -8.36 -16.42
N ILE A 181 5.14 -7.25 -16.82
CA ILE A 181 4.82 -6.53 -18.06
C ILE A 181 5.58 -7.14 -19.23
N ASP A 182 6.91 -7.20 -19.14
CA ASP A 182 7.77 -7.77 -20.18
C ASP A 182 9.07 -8.31 -19.57
N VAL A 183 9.32 -9.61 -19.76
CA VAL A 183 10.54 -10.27 -19.27
C VAL A 183 11.78 -10.01 -20.12
N LYS A 184 11.61 -9.54 -21.37
CA LYS A 184 12.69 -9.30 -22.33
C LYS A 184 13.30 -7.91 -22.20
N LYS A 185 12.50 -6.92 -21.80
CA LYS A 185 12.93 -5.53 -21.63
C LYS A 185 13.67 -5.33 -20.30
N LYS A 186 14.55 -4.33 -20.24
CA LYS A 186 15.17 -3.87 -18.99
C LYS A 186 14.12 -3.21 -18.09
N SER A 187 14.14 -3.50 -16.79
CA SER A 187 13.16 -2.98 -15.83
C SER A 187 13.06 -1.46 -15.85
N LYS A 188 14.19 -0.73 -15.95
CA LYS A 188 14.20 0.73 -16.05
C LYS A 188 13.44 1.27 -17.26
N GLN A 189 13.53 0.59 -18.40
CA GLN A 189 12.80 0.98 -19.61
C GLN A 189 11.29 0.82 -19.41
N ILE A 190 10.87 -0.30 -18.81
CA ILE A 190 9.46 -0.56 -18.49
C ILE A 190 8.93 0.50 -17.51
N PHE A 191 9.70 0.82 -16.48
CA PHE A 191 9.32 1.85 -15.50
C PHE A 191 9.07 3.21 -16.16
N GLU A 192 9.93 3.62 -17.09
CA GLU A 192 9.76 4.88 -17.83
C GLU A 192 8.54 4.85 -18.77
N GLU A 193 8.29 3.71 -19.43
CA GLU A 193 7.09 3.53 -20.27
C GLU A 193 5.80 3.65 -19.44
N VAL A 194 5.76 2.99 -18.28
CA VAL A 194 4.62 3.07 -17.34
C VAL A 194 4.48 4.49 -16.80
N ARG A 195 5.57 5.09 -16.33
CA ARG A 195 5.58 6.44 -15.78
C ARG A 195 5.00 7.46 -16.78
N LYS A 196 5.40 7.42 -18.05
CA LYS A 196 4.86 8.29 -19.09
C LYS A 196 3.36 8.13 -19.29
N LYS A 197 2.85 6.90 -19.25
CA LYS A 197 1.39 6.62 -19.31
C LYS A 197 0.65 7.27 -18.13
N ILE A 198 1.22 7.16 -16.93
CA ILE A 198 0.65 7.72 -15.70
C ILE A 198 0.70 9.25 -15.72
N GLU A 199 1.83 9.85 -16.11
CA GLU A 199 2.01 11.31 -16.23
C GLU A 199 1.04 11.95 -17.22
N ALA A 200 0.57 11.21 -18.22
CA ALA A 200 -0.45 11.71 -19.17
C ALA A 200 -1.84 11.87 -18.53
N LYS A 201 -2.09 11.35 -17.34
CA LYS A 201 -3.40 11.33 -16.65
C LYS A 201 -3.38 11.98 -15.27
N PHE A 202 -2.25 11.91 -14.56
CA PHE A 202 -2.11 12.36 -13.17
C PHE A 202 -0.80 13.10 -12.95
N THR A 203 -0.74 13.94 -11.92
CA THR A 203 0.50 14.58 -11.50
C THR A 203 1.35 13.58 -10.71
N VAL A 204 2.51 13.20 -11.24
CA VAL A 204 3.48 12.37 -10.50
C VAL A 204 4.15 13.20 -9.41
N ILE A 205 3.99 12.77 -8.15
CA ILE A 205 4.55 13.44 -6.96
C ILE A 205 5.90 12.86 -6.58
N ASP A 206 6.03 11.53 -6.68
CA ASP A 206 7.27 10.82 -6.32
C ASP A 206 7.43 9.54 -7.16
N TYR A 207 8.67 9.13 -7.34
CA TYR A 207 9.05 7.91 -8.05
C TYR A 207 10.28 7.28 -7.39
N ARG A 208 10.18 6.00 -6.99
CA ARG A 208 11.25 5.26 -6.32
C ARG A 208 11.46 3.89 -6.92
N ILE A 209 12.69 3.56 -7.29
CA ILE A 209 13.11 2.19 -7.57
C ILE A 209 13.32 1.50 -6.23
N LEU A 210 12.72 0.32 -6.04
CA LEU A 210 12.62 -0.33 -4.74
C LEU A 210 13.81 -1.25 -4.41
N GLU A 211 14.74 -1.46 -5.36
CA GLU A 211 15.96 -2.22 -5.08
C GLU A 211 16.78 -1.56 -3.96
N PRO A 212 17.41 -2.34 -3.08
CA PRO A 212 17.57 -3.80 -3.09
C PRO A 212 16.41 -4.58 -2.42
N PHE A 213 15.41 -3.92 -1.84
CA PHE A 213 14.34 -4.58 -1.05
C PHE A 213 13.41 -5.41 -1.94
N GLU A 214 13.00 -4.84 -3.07
CA GLU A 214 12.09 -5.46 -4.03
C GLU A 214 12.68 -5.36 -5.44
N LYS A 215 13.21 -6.49 -5.91
CA LYS A 215 13.87 -6.58 -7.23
C LYS A 215 12.87 -6.37 -8.37
N ASP A 216 13.29 -5.62 -9.38
CA ASP A 216 12.47 -5.30 -10.56
C ASP A 216 11.14 -4.59 -10.25
N HIS A 217 11.10 -3.84 -9.14
CA HIS A 217 9.94 -3.04 -8.75
C HIS A 217 10.27 -1.55 -8.63
N CYS A 218 9.26 -0.72 -8.93
CA CYS A 218 9.25 0.70 -8.57
C CYS A 218 7.91 1.09 -7.97
N MET A 219 7.89 2.19 -7.23
CA MET A 219 6.69 2.86 -6.73
C MET A 219 6.54 4.21 -7.44
N ILE A 220 5.35 4.46 -8.00
CA ILE A 220 4.94 5.74 -8.56
C ILE A 220 3.83 6.29 -7.67
N ILE A 221 4.00 7.51 -7.17
CA ILE A 221 3.01 8.19 -6.34
C ILE A 221 2.47 9.37 -7.13
N VAL A 222 1.14 9.45 -7.23
CA VAL A 222 0.44 10.47 -8.02
C VAL A 222 -0.58 11.24 -7.18
N LYS A 223 -0.98 12.39 -7.70
CA LYS A 223 -2.13 13.17 -7.23
C LYS A 223 -3.11 13.39 -8.39
N LYS A 224 -4.41 13.18 -8.10
CA LYS A 224 -5.52 13.48 -9.03
C LYS A 224 -5.96 14.93 -8.94
#